data_c2d80659b1ee1a334a94511d13f0dc98
#
_entry.id   c2d80659b1ee1a334a94511d13f0dc98
#
_cell.length_a   1.000
_cell.length_b   1.000
_cell.length_c   1.000
_cell.angle_alpha   90.00
_cell.angle_beta   90.00
_cell.angle_gamma   90.00
#
_symmetry.space_group_name_H-M   'P 1'
#
loop_
_entity.id
_entity.type
_entity.pdbx_description
1 polymer ?
#
loop_
_entity_poly.entity_id
_entity_poly.type
_entity_poly.pdbx_seq_one_letter_code
_entity_poly.pdbx_strand_id
1 'polypeptide(L)'
;MKQYLEESVHISAEDAKFMEMAIRLSEDNIDTGGGPFGAVIVRDGEVIATGTNRVVPNNDPTAHAEVMAIRSACEKLGTFQLTGCTVYSSCEPCPMCLSALYWAGVKRICYGNTKDDAKAINFDDSFIYDQLELNYADRSIQCDHFMRSEAIRAFKKWAEKEDKVEY
;
A
#
# COMPACT_ATOMS: atom_id res chain seq x y z
N MET A 1 19.80 2.22 -17.45
CA MET A 1 18.69 1.52 -18.15
C MET A 1 18.75 0.07 -17.70
N LYS A 2 18.07 -0.26 -16.57
CA LYS A 2 17.95 -1.65 -16.12
C LYS A 2 16.88 -2.30 -16.99
N GLN A 3 17.31 -3.21 -17.85
CA GLN A 3 16.46 -4.10 -18.60
C GLN A 3 15.68 -4.94 -17.56
N TYR A 4 14.38 -4.70 -17.42
CA TYR A 4 13.49 -5.66 -16.77
C TYR A 4 13.52 -6.89 -17.67
N LEU A 5 14.25 -7.91 -17.23
CA LEU A 5 14.14 -9.23 -17.83
C LEU A 5 12.69 -9.66 -17.59
N GLU A 6 11.92 -9.75 -18.67
CA GLU A 6 10.67 -10.52 -18.71
C GLU A 6 11.04 -12.00 -18.50
N GLU A 7 11.40 -12.35 -17.26
CA GLU A 7 11.21 -13.73 -16.84
C GLU A 7 9.70 -13.94 -16.88
N SER A 8 9.25 -14.91 -17.67
CA SER A 8 7.86 -15.28 -17.78
C SER A 8 7.32 -15.61 -16.40
N VAL A 9 6.71 -14.61 -15.73
CA VAL A 9 6.03 -14.81 -14.46
C VAL A 9 4.94 -15.82 -14.75
N HIS A 10 5.05 -17.00 -14.16
CA HIS A 10 4.04 -18.03 -14.30
C HIS A 10 2.79 -17.59 -13.54
N ILE A 11 1.87 -16.92 -14.26
CA ILE A 11 0.59 -16.47 -13.73
C ILE A 11 -0.34 -17.71 -13.70
N SER A 12 -0.75 -18.10 -12.50
CA SER A 12 -1.74 -19.16 -12.34
C SER A 12 -3.14 -18.70 -12.73
N ALA A 13 -4.04 -19.61 -13.01
CA ALA A 13 -5.46 -19.28 -13.21
C ALA A 13 -6.08 -18.61 -11.97
N GLU A 14 -5.56 -18.93 -10.80
CA GLU A 14 -5.97 -18.32 -9.54
C GLU A 14 -5.48 -16.87 -9.42
N ASP A 15 -4.23 -16.60 -9.79
CA ASP A 15 -3.70 -15.23 -9.87
C ASP A 15 -4.55 -14.37 -10.82
N ALA A 16 -4.89 -14.92 -12.00
CA ALA A 16 -5.72 -14.22 -12.98
C ALA A 16 -7.10 -13.88 -12.43
N LYS A 17 -7.74 -14.81 -11.70
CA LYS A 17 -9.04 -14.61 -11.06
C LYS A 17 -9.02 -13.46 -10.06
N PHE A 18 -8.02 -13.39 -9.17
CA PHE A 18 -7.95 -12.35 -8.16
C PHE A 18 -7.53 -11.00 -8.73
N MET A 19 -6.67 -10.99 -9.75
CA MET A 19 -6.35 -9.77 -10.48
C MET A 19 -7.57 -9.20 -11.21
N GLU A 20 -8.35 -10.03 -11.88
CA GLU A 20 -9.60 -9.63 -12.52
C GLU A 20 -10.57 -9.03 -11.51
N MET A 21 -10.64 -9.58 -10.30
CA MET A 21 -11.45 -9.02 -9.22
C MET A 21 -10.97 -7.61 -8.80
N ALA A 22 -9.65 -7.40 -8.67
CA ALA A 22 -9.07 -6.10 -8.36
C ALA A 22 -9.36 -5.06 -9.47
N ILE A 23 -9.27 -5.48 -10.73
CA ILE A 23 -9.59 -4.65 -11.89
C ILE A 23 -11.06 -4.24 -11.88
N ARG A 24 -12.00 -5.16 -11.68
CA ARG A 24 -13.43 -4.84 -11.59
C ARG A 24 -13.74 -3.88 -10.46
N LEU A 25 -13.15 -4.09 -9.28
CA LEU A 25 -13.28 -3.17 -8.17
C LEU A 25 -12.82 -1.76 -8.53
N SER A 26 -11.75 -1.63 -9.32
CA SER A 26 -11.25 -0.33 -9.78
C SER A 26 -12.20 0.35 -10.76
N GLU A 27 -12.81 -0.40 -11.68
CA GLU A 27 -13.80 0.08 -12.64
C GLU A 27 -15.08 0.54 -11.94
N ASP A 28 -15.67 -0.33 -11.11
CA ASP A 28 -16.92 -0.05 -10.39
C ASP A 28 -16.78 1.13 -9.42
N ASN A 29 -15.57 1.37 -8.89
CA ASN A 29 -15.33 2.44 -7.95
C ASN A 29 -15.42 3.85 -8.56
N ILE A 30 -15.22 3.98 -9.86
CA ILE A 30 -15.36 5.25 -10.59
C ILE A 30 -16.78 5.79 -10.43
N ASP A 31 -17.77 4.93 -10.58
CA ASP A 31 -19.20 5.28 -10.48
C ASP A 31 -19.63 5.63 -9.04
N THR A 32 -18.80 5.29 -8.05
CA THR A 32 -19.05 5.61 -6.63
C THR A 32 -18.29 6.85 -6.14
N GLY A 33 -17.67 7.60 -7.06
CA GLY A 33 -16.93 8.84 -6.76
C GLY A 33 -15.53 8.63 -6.22
N GLY A 34 -14.99 7.43 -6.29
CA GLY A 34 -13.59 7.12 -5.97
C GLY A 34 -12.68 7.13 -7.19
N GLY A 35 -11.37 7.09 -6.98
CA GLY A 35 -10.38 6.92 -8.06
C GLY A 35 -10.38 5.49 -8.63
N PRO A 36 -9.78 5.27 -9.84
CA PRO A 36 -9.81 4.00 -10.56
C PRO A 36 -8.82 2.98 -10.00
N PHE A 37 -8.93 2.68 -8.71
CA PHE A 37 -8.01 1.76 -8.01
C PHE A 37 -8.77 0.79 -7.13
N GLY A 38 -8.40 -0.51 -7.22
CA GLY A 38 -8.96 -1.59 -6.45
C GLY A 38 -7.88 -2.56 -6.01
N ALA A 39 -8.04 -3.16 -4.83
CA ALA A 39 -7.12 -4.12 -4.26
C ALA A 39 -7.86 -5.29 -3.61
N VAL A 40 -7.26 -6.49 -3.70
CA VAL A 40 -7.77 -7.73 -3.12
C VAL A 40 -6.66 -8.38 -2.30
N ILE A 41 -6.93 -8.75 -1.05
CA ILE A 41 -6.01 -9.49 -0.19
C ILE A 41 -6.50 -10.92 -0.07
N VAL A 42 -5.60 -11.86 -0.39
CA VAL A 42 -5.89 -13.29 -0.45
C VAL A 42 -4.91 -14.05 0.44
N ARG A 43 -5.41 -15.07 1.14
CA ARG A 43 -4.61 -16.04 1.88
C ARG A 43 -5.18 -17.45 1.66
N ASP A 44 -4.32 -18.40 1.30
CA ASP A 44 -4.69 -19.81 1.09
C ASP A 44 -5.85 -19.99 0.09
N GLY A 45 -5.84 -19.20 -1.00
CA GLY A 45 -6.88 -19.24 -2.04
C GLY A 45 -8.20 -18.54 -1.68
N GLU A 46 -8.31 -17.95 -0.49
CA GLU A 46 -9.51 -17.25 -0.03
C GLU A 46 -9.32 -15.73 0.03
N VAL A 47 -10.33 -14.99 -0.43
CA VAL A 47 -10.38 -13.53 -0.30
C VAL A 47 -10.61 -13.16 1.16
N ILE A 48 -9.61 -12.54 1.77
CA ILE A 48 -9.70 -12.00 3.12
C ILE A 48 -10.44 -10.67 3.14
N ALA A 49 -10.01 -9.75 2.27
CA ALA A 49 -10.59 -8.41 2.19
C ALA A 49 -10.38 -7.80 0.81
N THR A 50 -11.16 -6.77 0.53
CA THR A 50 -11.02 -5.92 -0.64
C THR A 50 -10.94 -4.45 -0.22
N GLY A 51 -10.40 -3.60 -1.09
CA GLY A 51 -10.37 -2.16 -0.91
C GLY A 51 -10.50 -1.43 -2.24
N THR A 52 -11.07 -0.25 -2.20
CA THR A 52 -11.13 0.69 -3.32
C THR A 52 -10.64 2.06 -2.87
N ASN A 53 -10.23 2.91 -3.80
CA ASN A 53 -9.81 4.26 -3.49
C ASN A 53 -10.98 5.10 -2.96
N ARG A 54 -10.84 5.63 -1.75
CA ARG A 54 -11.86 6.44 -1.06
C ARG A 54 -11.33 7.81 -0.64
N VAL A 55 -10.28 8.30 -1.28
CA VAL A 55 -9.66 9.60 -0.94
C VAL A 55 -10.69 10.73 -0.97
N VAL A 56 -11.40 10.89 -2.07
CA VAL A 56 -12.40 11.97 -2.21
C VAL A 56 -13.64 11.73 -1.33
N PRO A 57 -14.27 10.54 -1.37
CA PRO A 57 -15.47 10.31 -0.56
C PRO A 57 -15.23 10.44 0.95
N ASN A 58 -14.04 10.11 1.42
CA ASN A 58 -13.72 10.13 2.86
C ASN A 58 -12.98 11.40 3.29
N ASN A 59 -12.57 12.30 2.37
CA ASN A 59 -11.63 13.39 2.64
C ASN A 59 -10.36 12.89 3.36
N ASP A 60 -9.85 11.73 2.94
CA ASP A 60 -8.68 11.08 3.54
C ASP A 60 -7.64 10.78 2.46
N PRO A 61 -6.51 11.52 2.40
CA PRO A 61 -5.48 11.32 1.39
C PRO A 61 -4.78 9.96 1.51
N THR A 62 -4.96 9.25 2.62
CA THR A 62 -4.39 7.92 2.84
C THR A 62 -5.32 6.79 2.41
N ALA A 63 -6.57 7.06 2.08
CA ALA A 63 -7.58 6.07 1.73
C ALA A 63 -7.40 5.50 0.31
N HIS A 64 -6.18 5.08 -0.03
CA HIS A 64 -5.88 4.31 -1.24
C HIS A 64 -6.44 2.89 -1.14
N ALA A 65 -6.64 2.23 -2.27
CA ALA A 65 -7.27 0.91 -2.35
C ALA A 65 -6.53 -0.13 -1.48
N GLU A 66 -5.20 -0.16 -1.55
CA GLU A 66 -4.36 -1.08 -0.78
C GLU A 66 -4.46 -0.82 0.72
N VAL A 67 -4.42 0.45 1.14
CA VAL A 67 -4.55 0.85 2.55
C VAL A 67 -5.93 0.46 3.09
N MET A 68 -6.99 0.68 2.31
CA MET A 68 -8.35 0.26 2.67
C MET A 68 -8.45 -1.26 2.80
N ALA A 69 -7.85 -2.01 1.87
CA ALA A 69 -7.80 -3.47 1.92
C ALA A 69 -7.02 -3.97 3.15
N ILE A 70 -5.87 -3.38 3.46
CA ILE A 70 -5.07 -3.71 4.66
C ILE A 70 -5.90 -3.51 5.93
N ARG A 71 -6.54 -2.35 6.10
CA ARG A 71 -7.38 -2.05 7.27
C ARG A 71 -8.49 -3.08 7.44
N SER A 72 -9.21 -3.37 6.37
CA SER A 72 -10.30 -4.36 6.38
C SER A 72 -9.78 -5.78 6.67
N ALA A 73 -8.64 -6.17 6.11
CA ALA A 73 -8.04 -7.48 6.36
C ALA A 73 -7.58 -7.63 7.82
N CYS A 74 -6.92 -6.61 8.35
CA CYS A 74 -6.45 -6.61 9.74
C CYS A 74 -7.62 -6.67 10.72
N GLU A 75 -8.69 -5.92 10.47
CA GLU A 75 -9.93 -5.98 11.27
C GLU A 75 -10.54 -7.38 11.24
N LYS A 76 -10.73 -7.96 10.04
CA LYS A 76 -11.32 -9.29 9.86
C LYS A 76 -10.50 -10.39 10.53
N LEU A 77 -9.17 -10.30 10.45
CA LEU A 77 -8.25 -11.31 11.01
C LEU A 77 -7.92 -11.08 12.49
N GLY A 78 -8.26 -9.92 13.05
CA GLY A 78 -7.92 -9.57 14.42
C GLY A 78 -6.41 -9.44 14.66
N THR A 79 -5.64 -9.03 13.63
CA THR A 79 -4.18 -8.90 13.70
C THR A 79 -3.68 -7.78 12.80
N PHE A 80 -2.56 -7.17 13.14
CA PHE A 80 -1.88 -6.19 12.28
C PHE A 80 -0.90 -6.84 11.27
N GLN A 81 -0.71 -8.15 11.34
CA GLN A 81 0.18 -8.91 10.45
C GLN A 81 -0.62 -9.69 9.41
N LEU A 82 -0.29 -9.44 8.14
CA LEU A 82 -0.88 -10.13 6.99
C LEU A 82 0.09 -11.18 6.41
N THR A 83 0.84 -11.83 7.28
CA THR A 83 1.80 -12.89 6.92
C THR A 83 1.10 -14.00 6.12
N GLY A 84 1.71 -14.41 5.02
CA GLY A 84 1.15 -15.41 4.11
C GLY A 84 0.15 -14.86 3.10
N CYS A 85 -0.28 -13.61 3.24
CA CYS A 85 -1.21 -13.01 2.28
C CYS A 85 -0.52 -12.58 0.98
N THR A 86 -1.23 -12.71 -0.12
CA THR A 86 -0.91 -12.10 -1.42
C THR A 86 -1.86 -10.94 -1.66
N VAL A 87 -1.33 -9.83 -2.16
CA VAL A 87 -2.12 -8.64 -2.54
C VAL A 87 -2.14 -8.52 -4.05
N TYR A 88 -3.34 -8.38 -4.60
CA TYR A 88 -3.58 -8.07 -6.01
C TYR A 88 -4.09 -6.64 -6.09
N SER A 89 -3.33 -5.77 -6.73
CA SER A 89 -3.69 -4.37 -6.93
C SER A 89 -3.90 -4.07 -8.42
N SER A 90 -4.94 -3.33 -8.76
CA SER A 90 -5.19 -2.94 -10.16
C SER A 90 -4.08 -2.06 -10.75
N CYS A 91 -3.25 -1.45 -9.90
CA CYS A 91 -2.12 -0.62 -10.27
C CYS A 91 -0.93 -0.87 -9.34
N GLU A 92 0.28 -0.59 -9.82
CA GLU A 92 1.51 -0.58 -9.04
C GLU A 92 1.33 0.27 -7.77
N PRO A 93 1.59 -0.28 -6.57
CA PRO A 93 1.44 0.47 -5.33
C PRO A 93 2.37 1.69 -5.27
N CYS A 94 1.81 2.85 -4.95
CA CYS A 94 2.58 4.07 -4.70
C CYS A 94 3.50 3.92 -3.47
N PRO A 95 4.46 4.84 -3.22
CA PRO A 95 5.37 4.73 -2.08
C PRO A 95 4.68 4.56 -0.72
N MET A 96 3.55 5.24 -0.50
CA MET A 96 2.76 5.10 0.73
C MET A 96 2.20 3.67 0.88
N CYS A 97 1.54 3.17 -0.17
CA CYS A 97 0.92 1.84 -0.17
C CYS A 97 1.96 0.73 -0.07
N LEU A 98 3.07 0.86 -0.82
CA LEU A 98 4.18 -0.10 -0.76
C LEU A 98 4.75 -0.18 0.66
N SER A 99 5.00 0.96 1.31
CA SER A 99 5.47 0.99 2.69
C SER A 99 4.47 0.35 3.65
N ALA A 100 3.16 0.61 3.47
CA ALA A 100 2.12 -0.01 4.28
C ALA A 100 2.06 -1.53 4.11
N LEU A 101 2.27 -2.05 2.89
CA LEU A 101 2.34 -3.48 2.61
C LEU A 101 3.56 -4.14 3.25
N TYR A 102 4.71 -3.45 3.30
CA TYR A 102 5.88 -3.91 4.06
C TYR A 102 5.59 -3.98 5.56
N TRP A 103 4.99 -2.94 6.14
CA TRP A 103 4.59 -2.95 7.55
C TRP A 103 3.58 -4.06 7.88
N ALA A 104 2.66 -4.35 6.97
CA ALA A 104 1.71 -5.45 7.13
C ALA A 104 2.34 -6.84 6.96
N GLY A 105 3.56 -6.96 6.46
CA GLY A 105 4.29 -8.22 6.30
C GLY A 105 3.68 -9.16 5.26
N VAL A 106 3.12 -8.64 4.15
CA VAL A 106 2.55 -9.47 3.10
C VAL A 106 3.62 -10.31 2.39
N LYS A 107 3.22 -11.48 1.90
CA LYS A 107 4.14 -12.41 1.23
C LYS A 107 4.46 -12.04 -0.22
N ARG A 108 3.46 -11.51 -0.94
CA ARG A 108 3.55 -11.23 -2.39
C ARG A 108 2.64 -10.08 -2.78
N ILE A 109 3.10 -9.29 -3.74
CA ILE A 109 2.34 -8.22 -4.38
C ILE A 109 2.27 -8.51 -5.87
N CYS A 110 1.05 -8.51 -6.42
CA CYS A 110 0.77 -8.59 -7.85
C CYS A 110 0.07 -7.31 -8.25
N TYR A 111 0.43 -6.72 -9.38
CA TYR A 111 -0.24 -5.51 -9.86
C TYR A 111 -0.45 -5.56 -11.38
N GLY A 112 -1.44 -4.80 -11.86
CA GLY A 112 -1.82 -4.69 -13.26
C GLY A 112 -1.14 -3.52 -13.95
N ASN A 113 -1.74 -2.31 -13.85
CA ASN A 113 -1.17 -1.09 -14.43
C ASN A 113 0.15 -0.71 -13.75
N THR A 114 1.00 0.00 -14.47
CA THR A 114 2.24 0.57 -13.94
C THR A 114 2.03 1.98 -13.40
N LYS A 115 3.03 2.51 -12.68
CA LYS A 115 3.05 3.92 -12.27
C LYS A 115 3.03 4.88 -13.47
N ASP A 116 3.57 4.47 -14.63
CA ASP A 116 3.55 5.29 -15.85
C ASP A 116 2.13 5.37 -16.42
N ASP A 117 1.34 4.29 -16.33
CA ASP A 117 -0.08 4.32 -16.70
C ASP A 117 -0.88 5.24 -15.77
N ALA A 118 -0.62 5.20 -14.46
CA ALA A 118 -1.24 6.09 -13.49
C ALA A 118 -0.88 7.57 -13.75
N LYS A 119 0.38 7.85 -14.06
CA LYS A 119 0.84 9.18 -14.45
C LYS A 119 0.13 9.71 -15.69
N ALA A 120 -0.14 8.87 -16.69
CA ALA A 120 -0.83 9.25 -17.91
C ALA A 120 -2.26 9.78 -17.68
N ILE A 121 -2.88 9.42 -16.56
CA ILE A 121 -4.21 9.90 -16.14
C ILE A 121 -4.15 10.87 -14.94
N ASN A 122 -3.00 11.54 -14.73
CA ASN A 122 -2.74 12.54 -13.70
C ASN A 122 -2.68 12.04 -12.24
N PHE A 123 -2.44 10.74 -12.03
CA PHE A 123 -2.06 10.19 -10.73
C PHE A 123 -0.55 9.95 -10.68
N ASP A 124 0.23 11.05 -10.72
CA ASP A 124 1.69 11.02 -10.75
C ASP A 124 2.26 11.00 -9.33
N ASP A 125 2.83 9.87 -8.92
CA ASP A 125 3.55 9.70 -7.66
C ASP A 125 5.08 9.72 -7.82
N SER A 126 5.59 9.94 -9.04
CA SER A 126 7.02 9.92 -9.32
C SER A 126 7.81 10.94 -8.50
N PHE A 127 7.21 12.11 -8.23
CA PHE A 127 7.82 13.14 -7.41
C PHE A 127 8.07 12.67 -5.97
N ILE A 128 7.25 11.76 -5.44
CA ILE A 128 7.44 11.22 -4.07
C ILE A 128 8.70 10.36 -4.02
N TYR A 129 8.95 9.54 -5.04
CA TYR A 129 10.18 8.76 -5.16
C TYR A 129 11.40 9.68 -5.17
N ASP A 130 11.37 10.74 -5.99
CA ASP A 130 12.43 11.73 -6.05
C ASP A 130 12.66 12.40 -4.68
N GLN A 131 11.60 12.79 -3.98
CA GLN A 131 11.67 13.39 -2.65
C GLN A 131 12.26 12.46 -1.59
N LEU A 132 11.99 11.16 -1.68
CA LEU A 132 12.54 10.18 -0.73
C LEU A 132 14.05 9.99 -0.88
N GLU A 133 14.62 10.23 -2.08
CA GLU A 133 16.05 10.16 -2.35
C GLU A 133 16.82 11.42 -1.88
N LEU A 134 16.12 12.53 -1.66
CA LEU A 134 16.74 13.79 -1.23
C LEU A 134 17.08 13.79 0.26
N ASN A 135 18.13 14.57 0.63
CA ASN A 135 18.36 14.94 2.02
C ASN A 135 17.19 15.78 2.55
N TYR A 136 16.96 15.75 3.85
CA TYR A 136 15.85 16.48 4.48
C TYR A 136 15.82 17.98 4.13
N ALA A 137 16.99 18.62 4.04
CA ALA A 137 17.09 20.05 3.72
C ALA A 137 16.69 20.40 2.28
N ASP A 138 16.74 19.43 1.38
CA ASP A 138 16.50 19.62 -0.06
C ASP A 138 15.07 19.24 -0.48
N ARG A 139 14.26 18.71 0.45
CA ARG A 139 12.88 18.30 0.19
C ARG A 139 11.94 19.49 0.05
N SER A 140 10.92 19.35 -0.78
CA SER A 140 9.87 20.37 -0.97
C SER A 140 9.03 20.62 0.29
N ILE A 141 8.90 19.61 1.15
CA ILE A 141 8.29 19.75 2.48
C ILE A 141 9.42 20.02 3.47
N GLN A 142 9.38 21.17 4.13
CA GLN A 142 10.35 21.52 5.16
C GLN A 142 10.28 20.52 6.32
N CYS A 143 11.44 19.97 6.72
CA CYS A 143 11.56 19.01 7.80
C CYS A 143 12.52 19.55 8.87
N ASP A 144 11.97 20.01 9.99
CA ASP A 144 12.76 20.55 11.09
C ASP A 144 12.89 19.50 12.21
N HIS A 145 14.12 19.29 12.68
CA HIS A 145 14.44 18.34 13.76
C HIS A 145 14.82 19.09 15.04
N PHE A 146 13.97 18.99 16.05
CA PHE A 146 14.19 19.64 17.36
C PHE A 146 13.57 18.82 18.51
N MET A 147 13.92 19.15 19.74
CA MET A 147 13.43 18.51 20.99
C MET A 147 13.70 16.99 21.07
N ARG A 148 14.80 16.51 20.50
CA ARG A 148 15.15 15.09 20.55
C ARG A 148 15.34 14.57 21.97
N SER A 149 15.93 15.38 22.87
CA SER A 149 16.14 15.03 24.29
C SER A 149 14.86 14.80 25.06
N GLU A 150 13.79 15.45 24.68
CA GLU A 150 12.45 15.29 25.26
C GLU A 150 11.72 14.12 24.61
N ALA A 151 11.78 14.03 23.28
CA ALA A 151 11.08 13.00 22.51
C ALA A 151 11.58 11.57 22.83
N ILE A 152 12.88 11.40 23.10
CA ILE A 152 13.48 10.09 23.41
C ILE A 152 12.89 9.45 24.68
N ARG A 153 12.24 10.23 25.56
CA ARG A 153 11.62 9.70 26.78
C ARG A 153 10.55 8.66 26.48
N ALA A 154 9.77 8.84 25.42
CA ALA A 154 8.77 7.87 24.99
C ALA A 154 9.40 6.54 24.58
N PHE A 155 10.53 6.59 23.86
CA PHE A 155 11.25 5.38 23.42
C PHE A 155 11.86 4.64 24.61
N LYS A 156 12.41 5.35 25.59
CA LYS A 156 12.92 4.74 26.82
C LYS A 156 11.81 4.04 27.59
N LYS A 157 10.66 4.72 27.78
CA LYS A 157 9.50 4.14 28.44
C LYS A 157 8.97 2.90 27.68
N TRP A 158 8.95 2.95 26.35
CA TRP A 158 8.58 1.79 25.55
C TRP A 158 9.59 0.64 25.71
N ALA A 159 10.89 0.91 25.69
CA ALA A 159 11.92 -0.11 25.86
C ALA A 159 11.79 -0.87 27.20
N GLU A 160 11.39 -0.16 28.27
CA GLU A 160 11.20 -0.71 29.63
C GLU A 160 9.86 -1.44 29.81
N LYS A 161 8.92 -1.32 28.85
CA LYS A 161 7.61 -1.96 28.94
C LYS A 161 7.74 -3.47 28.74
N GLU A 162 7.36 -4.27 29.75
CA GLU A 162 7.51 -5.74 29.73
C GLU A 162 6.55 -6.42 28.77
N ASP A 163 5.31 -5.93 28.63
CA ASP A 163 4.24 -6.47 27.80
C ASP A 163 4.11 -5.76 26.43
N LYS A 164 5.20 -5.16 25.92
CA LYS A 164 5.20 -4.51 24.62
C LYS A 164 5.04 -5.53 23.48
N VAL A 165 4.29 -5.14 22.47
CA VAL A 165 4.17 -5.86 21.20
C VAL A 165 4.97 -5.09 20.14
N GLU A 166 5.96 -5.71 19.56
CA GLU A 166 6.75 -5.15 18.47
C GLU A 166 6.09 -5.47 17.12
N TYR A 167 6.21 -4.55 16.16
CA TYR A 167 5.60 -4.65 14.83
C TYR A 167 6.51 -4.07 13.76
#